data_6ed0287bda29d912179d97954406b37c
#
_entry.id   6ed0287bda29d912179d97954406b37c
#
_cell.length_a   1.000
_cell.length_b   1.000
_cell.length_c   1.000
_cell.angle_alpha   90.00
_cell.angle_beta   90.00
_cell.angle_gamma   90.00
#
_symmetry.space_group_name_H-M   'P 1'
#
loop_
_entity.id
_entity.type
_entity.pdbx_description
1 polymer ?
#
loop_
_entity_poly.entity_id
_entity_poly.type
_entity_poly.pdbx_seq_one_letter_code
_entity_poly.pdbx_strand_id
1 'polypeptide(L)'
;MKFLKYFTFELRLRYRNPSQIFFVFIFPLFLMFAFSSSFGKSIPHYIENNIASILLYSVLSASLTSLSVQIADYQSRKIYQLFVQRGIKKLFYIIAQIVSFMIIIFCSTLVILVVAHYAYDYEFPKLSLLILFYLKLYLYSIPFCLLAMIIGLLAKNTATASAIAMLLMFLSFFFSGMMIPLAQLSGGIRKIADNFFLTQLLSDLNHTLTSNYTVVPNWSRISLSVGLICLLALLVYRRKA
;
A
#
# COMPACT_ATOMS: atom_id res chain seq x y z
N MET A 1 -23.92 -15.22 9.26
CA MET A 1 -23.07 -16.43 9.26
C MET A 1 -22.29 -16.67 7.93
N LYS A 2 -22.84 -16.45 6.73
CA LYS A 2 -22.13 -16.69 5.45
C LYS A 2 -20.92 -15.74 5.25
N PHE A 3 -21.05 -14.45 5.60
CA PHE A 3 -19.97 -13.45 5.46
C PHE A 3 -18.76 -13.81 6.32
N LEU A 4 -18.97 -14.17 7.60
CA LEU A 4 -17.86 -14.48 8.52
C LEU A 4 -17.04 -15.71 8.07
N LYS A 5 -17.72 -16.76 7.60
CA LYS A 5 -17.07 -17.96 7.04
C LYS A 5 -16.26 -17.61 5.81
N TYR A 6 -16.79 -16.74 4.96
CA TYR A 6 -16.12 -16.29 3.75
C TYR A 6 -14.90 -15.42 4.08
N PHE A 7 -15.05 -14.48 5.01
CA PHE A 7 -13.96 -13.64 5.50
C PHE A 7 -12.80 -14.48 6.11
N THR A 8 -13.12 -15.46 6.95
CA THR A 8 -12.11 -16.38 7.51
C THR A 8 -11.41 -17.20 6.43
N PHE A 9 -12.15 -17.60 5.40
CA PHE A 9 -11.58 -18.29 4.23
C PHE A 9 -10.60 -17.39 3.47
N GLU A 10 -10.92 -16.11 3.21
CA GLU A 10 -10.05 -15.15 2.57
C GLU A 10 -8.75 -14.90 3.37
N LEU A 11 -8.86 -14.73 4.69
CA LEU A 11 -7.69 -14.59 5.56
C LEU A 11 -6.78 -15.81 5.46
N ARG A 12 -7.36 -17.02 5.47
CA ARG A 12 -6.58 -18.27 5.36
C ARG A 12 -5.89 -18.41 4.01
N LEU A 13 -6.55 -18.02 2.92
CA LEU A 13 -5.94 -18.02 1.58
C LEU A 13 -4.75 -17.08 1.50
N ARG A 14 -4.87 -15.88 2.07
CA ARG A 14 -3.79 -14.90 2.08
C ARG A 14 -2.59 -15.38 2.87
N TYR A 15 -2.82 -15.92 4.06
CA TYR A 15 -1.75 -16.45 4.90
C TYR A 15 -1.02 -17.66 4.26
N ARG A 16 -1.69 -18.43 3.43
CA ARG A 16 -1.11 -19.59 2.74
C ARG A 16 -0.45 -19.26 1.40
N ASN A 17 -0.50 -18.01 0.96
CA ASN A 17 0.13 -17.60 -0.28
C ASN A 17 1.54 -17.03 0.00
N PRO A 18 2.62 -17.78 -0.35
CA PRO A 18 3.99 -17.36 -0.04
C PRO A 18 4.39 -16.04 -0.72
N SER A 19 3.90 -15.79 -1.92
CA SER A 19 4.12 -14.52 -2.62
C SER A 19 3.53 -13.33 -1.86
N GLN A 20 2.35 -13.50 -1.26
CA GLN A 20 1.74 -12.44 -0.44
C GLN A 20 2.54 -12.18 0.83
N ILE A 21 2.97 -13.24 1.53
CA ILE A 21 3.80 -13.11 2.74
C ILE A 21 5.10 -12.37 2.40
N PHE A 22 5.74 -12.74 1.29
CA PHE A 22 6.97 -12.10 0.85
C PHE A 22 6.79 -10.59 0.66
N PHE A 23 5.85 -10.16 -0.19
CA PHE A 23 5.68 -8.74 -0.52
C PHE A 23 5.07 -7.92 0.62
N VAL A 24 4.31 -8.54 1.51
CA VAL A 24 3.65 -7.84 2.62
C VAL A 24 4.57 -7.70 3.84
N PHE A 25 5.37 -8.72 4.16
CA PHE A 25 6.18 -8.75 5.39
C PHE A 25 7.68 -8.69 5.11
N ILE A 26 8.19 -9.61 4.27
CA ILE A 26 9.63 -9.79 4.11
C ILE A 26 10.24 -8.62 3.33
N PHE A 27 9.61 -8.22 2.24
CA PHE A 27 10.16 -7.21 1.36
C PHE A 27 10.26 -5.81 1.99
N PRO A 28 9.27 -5.29 2.73
CA PRO A 28 9.41 -4.03 3.46
C PRO A 28 10.47 -4.08 4.56
N LEU A 29 10.59 -5.19 5.28
CA LEU A 29 11.65 -5.39 6.26
C LEU A 29 13.02 -5.41 5.61
N PHE A 30 13.16 -6.14 4.50
CA PHE A 30 14.41 -6.13 3.72
C PHE A 30 14.81 -4.72 3.29
N LEU A 31 13.86 -3.92 2.79
CA LEU A 31 14.13 -2.53 2.43
C LEU A 31 14.54 -1.67 3.63
N MET A 32 13.87 -1.87 4.77
CA MET A 32 14.24 -1.17 6.01
C MET A 32 15.70 -1.46 6.38
N PHE A 33 16.13 -2.72 6.37
CA PHE A 33 17.51 -3.09 6.65
C PHE A 33 18.49 -2.59 5.59
N ALA A 34 18.16 -2.74 4.30
CA ALA A 34 19.01 -2.31 3.19
C ALA A 34 19.25 -0.79 3.22
N PHE A 35 18.20 0.00 3.41
CA PHE A 35 18.32 1.45 3.45
C PHE A 35 18.96 1.96 4.74
N SER A 36 18.64 1.35 5.86
CA SER A 36 19.30 1.70 7.12
C SER A 36 20.79 1.42 7.08
N SER A 37 21.22 0.30 6.49
CA SER A 37 22.64 0.00 6.35
C SER A 37 23.37 0.93 5.37
N SER A 38 22.68 1.39 4.32
CA SER A 38 23.25 2.27 3.29
C SER A 38 23.27 3.73 3.72
N PHE A 39 22.22 4.23 4.33
CA PHE A 39 22.04 5.66 4.63
C PHE A 39 22.20 5.98 6.12
N GLY A 40 22.04 5.01 7.01
CA GLY A 40 22.09 5.24 8.47
C GLY A 40 23.44 5.75 8.98
N LYS A 41 24.54 5.47 8.24
CA LYS A 41 25.87 6.03 8.56
C LYS A 41 25.98 7.51 8.19
N SER A 42 25.26 7.94 7.16
CA SER A 42 25.34 9.31 6.61
C SER A 42 24.27 10.22 7.14
N ILE A 43 23.14 9.67 7.59
CA ILE A 43 21.98 10.43 8.06
C ILE A 43 21.66 9.99 9.49
N PRO A 44 21.88 10.87 10.49
CA PRO A 44 21.51 10.59 11.88
C PRO A 44 19.99 10.33 11.97
N HIS A 45 19.60 9.40 12.86
CA HIS A 45 18.18 9.08 13.07
C HIS A 45 17.41 8.69 11.80
N TYR A 46 18.10 7.96 10.87
CA TYR A 46 17.52 7.62 9.56
C TYR A 46 16.17 6.93 9.67
N ILE A 47 16.02 5.93 10.56
CA ILE A 47 14.78 5.19 10.73
C ILE A 47 13.67 6.08 11.30
N GLU A 48 13.96 6.90 12.30
CA GLU A 48 12.97 7.81 12.88
C GLU A 48 12.38 8.76 11.83
N ASN A 49 13.23 9.28 10.95
CA ASN A 49 12.82 10.21 9.90
C ASN A 49 12.13 9.53 8.71
N ASN A 50 12.31 8.21 8.50
CA ASN A 50 11.83 7.51 7.32
C ASN A 50 10.86 6.36 7.61
N ILE A 51 10.48 6.13 8.87
CA ILE A 51 9.56 5.04 9.23
C ILE A 51 8.23 5.12 8.50
N ALA A 52 7.66 6.31 8.34
CA ALA A 52 6.42 6.51 7.60
C ALA A 52 6.55 6.12 6.12
N SER A 53 7.73 6.34 5.51
CA SER A 53 8.03 5.91 4.14
C SER A 53 8.00 4.39 4.02
N ILE A 54 8.62 3.68 4.97
CA ILE A 54 8.68 2.22 4.99
C ILE A 54 7.29 1.63 5.19
N LEU A 55 6.49 2.20 6.11
CA LEU A 55 5.13 1.77 6.36
C LEU A 55 4.21 2.00 5.16
N LEU A 56 4.28 3.19 4.53
CA LEU A 56 3.51 3.50 3.33
C LEU A 56 3.92 2.62 2.15
N TYR A 57 5.22 2.32 2.03
CA TYR A 57 5.72 1.41 1.02
C TYR A 57 5.21 -0.03 1.22
N SER A 58 5.13 -0.50 2.47
CA SER A 58 4.51 -1.79 2.78
C SER A 58 3.07 -1.86 2.27
N VAL A 59 2.28 -0.80 2.50
CA VAL A 59 0.90 -0.69 1.99
C VAL A 59 0.86 -0.70 0.47
N LEU A 60 1.73 0.09 -0.18
CA LEU A 60 1.81 0.19 -1.63
C LEU A 60 2.19 -1.15 -2.27
N SER A 61 3.27 -1.77 -1.79
CA SER A 61 3.74 -3.06 -2.32
C SER A 61 2.70 -4.15 -2.13
N ALA A 62 2.11 -4.25 -0.94
CA ALA A 62 1.07 -5.21 -0.65
C ALA A 62 -0.17 -5.02 -1.54
N SER A 63 -0.65 -3.79 -1.73
CA SER A 63 -1.82 -3.52 -2.56
C SER A 63 -1.55 -3.80 -4.04
N LEU A 64 -0.47 -3.27 -4.59
CA LEU A 64 -0.19 -3.41 -6.01
C LEU A 64 0.19 -4.85 -6.38
N THR A 65 1.09 -5.50 -5.64
CA THR A 65 1.57 -6.83 -6.03
C THR A 65 0.68 -7.97 -5.56
N SER A 66 0.15 -7.90 -4.33
CA SER A 66 -0.63 -8.99 -3.74
C SER A 66 -2.10 -8.92 -4.14
N LEU A 67 -2.76 -7.76 -3.92
CA LEU A 67 -4.20 -7.63 -4.16
C LEU A 67 -4.54 -7.67 -5.66
N SER A 68 -3.75 -7.01 -6.53
CA SER A 68 -4.02 -7.01 -7.97
C SER A 68 -3.88 -8.39 -8.58
N VAL A 69 -2.84 -9.14 -8.19
CA VAL A 69 -2.60 -10.51 -8.67
C VAL A 69 -3.71 -11.46 -8.21
N GLN A 70 -4.17 -11.32 -6.97
CA GLN A 70 -5.28 -12.13 -6.46
C GLN A 70 -6.58 -11.84 -7.21
N ILE A 71 -6.89 -10.57 -7.50
CA ILE A 71 -8.08 -10.19 -8.28
C ILE A 71 -7.99 -10.76 -9.70
N ALA A 72 -6.81 -10.67 -10.34
CA ALA A 72 -6.59 -11.24 -11.66
C ALA A 72 -6.73 -12.78 -11.67
N ASP A 73 -6.22 -13.47 -10.65
CA ASP A 73 -6.39 -14.92 -10.50
C ASP A 73 -7.87 -15.31 -10.40
N TYR A 74 -8.62 -14.61 -9.56
CA TYR A 74 -10.03 -14.86 -9.36
C TYR A 74 -10.88 -14.58 -10.61
N GLN A 75 -10.47 -13.56 -11.38
CA GLN A 75 -11.13 -13.26 -12.64
C GLN A 75 -10.80 -14.32 -13.70
N SER A 76 -9.55 -14.71 -13.87
CA SER A 76 -9.11 -15.69 -14.86
C SER A 76 -9.73 -17.07 -14.61
N ARG A 77 -9.89 -17.48 -13.35
CA ARG A 77 -10.52 -18.75 -12.93
C ARG A 77 -12.04 -18.66 -12.81
N LYS A 78 -12.66 -17.53 -13.15
CA LYS A 78 -14.12 -17.32 -13.05
C LYS A 78 -14.69 -17.56 -11.64
N ILE A 79 -13.88 -17.41 -10.60
CA ILE A 79 -14.27 -17.65 -9.20
C ILE A 79 -15.43 -16.73 -8.78
N TYR A 80 -15.48 -15.51 -9.30
CA TYR A 80 -16.60 -14.58 -9.08
C TYR A 80 -17.95 -15.17 -9.52
N GLN A 81 -17.98 -15.89 -10.65
CA GLN A 81 -19.21 -16.52 -11.16
C GLN A 81 -19.68 -17.65 -10.22
N LEU A 82 -18.74 -18.45 -9.70
CA LEU A 82 -19.05 -19.53 -8.74
C LEU A 82 -19.66 -18.97 -7.44
N PHE A 83 -19.18 -17.81 -6.96
CA PHE A 83 -19.75 -17.18 -5.77
C PHE A 83 -21.15 -16.62 -6.01
N VAL A 84 -21.38 -15.99 -7.15
CA VAL A 84 -22.71 -15.49 -7.54
C VAL A 84 -23.70 -16.65 -7.65
N GLN A 85 -23.31 -17.77 -8.25
CA GLN A 85 -24.13 -18.99 -8.33
C GLN A 85 -24.49 -19.57 -6.95
N ARG A 86 -23.62 -19.39 -5.96
CA ARG A 86 -23.87 -19.76 -4.55
C ARG A 86 -24.66 -18.72 -3.75
N GLY A 87 -25.19 -17.69 -4.42
CA GLY A 87 -26.00 -16.62 -3.82
C GLY A 87 -25.19 -15.61 -3.00
N ILE A 88 -23.88 -15.48 -3.23
CA ILE A 88 -23.06 -14.44 -2.62
C ILE A 88 -23.02 -13.24 -3.55
N LYS A 89 -23.53 -12.10 -3.09
CA LYS A 89 -23.50 -10.85 -3.87
C LYS A 89 -22.05 -10.42 -4.09
N LYS A 90 -21.73 -10.00 -5.32
CA LYS A 90 -20.38 -9.55 -5.73
C LYS A 90 -19.80 -8.47 -4.80
N LEU A 91 -20.65 -7.57 -4.32
CA LEU A 91 -20.24 -6.51 -3.39
C LEU A 91 -19.73 -7.07 -2.05
N PHE A 92 -20.41 -8.06 -1.46
CA PHE A 92 -19.97 -8.68 -0.20
C PHE A 92 -18.60 -9.34 -0.32
N TYR A 93 -18.35 -9.92 -1.47
CA TYR A 93 -17.06 -10.50 -1.78
C TYR A 93 -15.94 -9.46 -1.80
N ILE A 94 -16.14 -8.37 -2.54
CA ILE A 94 -15.14 -7.29 -2.66
C ILE A 94 -14.87 -6.66 -1.29
N ILE A 95 -15.92 -6.40 -0.50
CA ILE A 95 -15.77 -5.85 0.86
C ILE A 95 -14.96 -6.82 1.73
N ALA A 96 -15.28 -8.11 1.73
CA ALA A 96 -14.53 -9.10 2.51
C ALA A 96 -13.06 -9.15 2.10
N GLN A 97 -12.77 -9.02 0.81
CA GLN A 97 -11.41 -9.01 0.27
C GLN A 97 -10.63 -7.76 0.72
N ILE A 98 -11.24 -6.59 0.68
CA ILE A 98 -10.62 -5.34 1.15
C ILE A 98 -10.40 -5.40 2.66
N VAL A 99 -11.40 -5.80 3.45
CA VAL A 99 -11.27 -5.87 4.91
C VAL A 99 -10.21 -6.87 5.34
N SER A 100 -10.15 -8.06 4.72
CA SER A 100 -9.10 -9.04 5.00
C SER A 100 -7.71 -8.51 4.64
N PHE A 101 -7.61 -7.72 3.58
CA PHE A 101 -6.38 -7.07 3.17
C PHE A 101 -5.92 -6.01 4.17
N MET A 102 -6.83 -5.18 4.67
CA MET A 102 -6.54 -4.16 5.70
C MET A 102 -5.98 -4.77 6.99
N ILE A 103 -6.50 -5.93 7.41
CA ILE A 103 -5.99 -6.64 8.60
C ILE A 103 -4.55 -7.09 8.38
N ILE A 104 -4.22 -7.62 7.21
CA ILE A 104 -2.87 -8.08 6.91
C ILE A 104 -1.89 -6.90 6.86
N ILE A 105 -2.29 -5.77 6.28
CA ILE A 105 -1.52 -4.52 6.33
C ILE A 105 -1.26 -4.10 7.77
N PHE A 106 -2.28 -4.14 8.62
CA PHE A 106 -2.12 -3.81 10.04
C PHE A 106 -1.08 -4.69 10.73
N CYS A 107 -1.18 -6.02 10.54
CA CYS A 107 -0.19 -6.94 11.08
C CYS A 107 1.22 -6.66 10.54
N SER A 108 1.34 -6.40 9.25
CA SER A 108 2.63 -6.09 8.61
C SER A 108 3.26 -4.82 9.18
N THR A 109 2.50 -3.74 9.25
CA THR A 109 2.99 -2.46 9.77
C THR A 109 3.35 -2.54 11.24
N LEU A 110 2.62 -3.30 12.05
CA LEU A 110 3.00 -3.59 13.44
C LEU A 110 4.32 -4.35 13.52
N VAL A 111 4.51 -5.37 12.69
CA VAL A 111 5.78 -6.12 12.66
C VAL A 111 6.94 -5.21 12.30
N ILE A 112 6.77 -4.32 11.31
CA ILE A 112 7.81 -3.35 10.93
C ILE A 112 8.14 -2.41 12.09
N LEU A 113 7.15 -1.88 12.80
CA LEU A 113 7.35 -1.02 13.97
C LEU A 113 8.07 -1.75 15.11
N VAL A 114 7.68 -2.99 15.40
CA VAL A 114 8.32 -3.81 16.43
C VAL A 114 9.78 -4.07 16.05
N VAL A 115 10.07 -4.44 14.80
CA VAL A 115 11.44 -4.66 14.34
C VAL A 115 12.24 -3.35 14.37
N ALA A 116 11.66 -2.21 14.01
CA ALA A 116 12.31 -0.91 14.08
C ALA A 116 12.69 -0.56 15.52
N HIS A 117 11.82 -0.85 16.49
CA HIS A 117 12.11 -0.63 17.91
C HIS A 117 13.29 -1.48 18.41
N TYR A 118 13.27 -2.80 18.14
CA TYR A 118 14.32 -3.68 18.65
C TYR A 118 15.66 -3.60 17.89
N ALA A 119 15.64 -3.28 16.60
CA ALA A 119 16.85 -3.27 15.78
C ALA A 119 17.51 -1.88 15.66
N TYR A 120 16.76 -0.81 15.88
CA TYR A 120 17.20 0.57 15.65
C TYR A 120 16.83 1.53 16.77
N ASP A 121 16.41 1.03 17.94
CA ASP A 121 16.01 1.82 19.11
C ASP A 121 14.94 2.89 18.79
N TYR A 122 14.05 2.57 17.81
CA TYR A 122 12.97 3.47 17.43
C TYR A 122 12.01 3.69 18.60
N GLU A 123 11.85 4.94 19.02
CA GLU A 123 10.90 5.31 20.05
C GLU A 123 9.48 5.40 19.48
N PHE A 124 8.53 4.70 20.11
CA PHE A 124 7.14 4.77 19.69
C PHE A 124 6.59 6.17 19.95
N PRO A 125 5.92 6.79 18.97
CA PRO A 125 5.25 8.06 19.18
C PRO A 125 4.12 7.91 20.22
N LYS A 126 3.64 9.04 20.74
CA LYS A 126 2.48 9.03 21.66
C LYS A 126 1.32 8.28 21.03
N LEU A 127 0.57 7.51 21.83
CA LEU A 127 -0.53 6.67 21.37
C LEU A 127 -1.56 7.44 20.52
N SER A 128 -1.84 8.70 20.86
CA SER A 128 -2.75 9.55 20.09
C SER A 128 -2.25 9.83 18.66
N LEU A 129 -0.94 10.07 18.50
CA LEU A 129 -0.33 10.27 17.19
C LEU A 129 -0.29 8.98 16.39
N LEU A 130 -0.04 7.85 17.05
CA LEU A 130 -0.05 6.54 16.42
C LEU A 130 -1.45 6.18 15.89
N ILE A 131 -2.49 6.44 16.66
CA ILE A 131 -3.88 6.22 16.22
C ILE A 131 -4.21 7.12 15.02
N LEU A 132 -3.84 8.40 15.07
CA LEU A 132 -4.06 9.34 13.97
C LEU A 132 -3.30 8.90 12.71
N PHE A 133 -2.04 8.45 12.88
CA PHE A 133 -1.22 7.93 11.78
C PHE A 133 -1.88 6.71 11.12
N TYR A 134 -2.33 5.72 11.90
CA TYR A 134 -3.01 4.54 11.36
C TYR A 134 -4.32 4.90 10.65
N LEU A 135 -5.09 5.83 11.19
CA LEU A 135 -6.32 6.30 10.56
C LEU A 135 -6.03 6.91 9.18
N LYS A 136 -5.01 7.77 9.08
CA LYS A 136 -4.54 8.33 7.81
C LYS A 136 -3.99 7.25 6.88
N LEU A 137 -3.16 6.34 7.37
CA LEU A 137 -2.57 5.25 6.60
C LEU A 137 -3.67 4.37 5.96
N TYR A 138 -4.72 4.05 6.71
CA TYR A 138 -5.87 3.31 6.19
C TYR A 138 -6.66 4.11 5.15
N LEU A 139 -6.90 5.39 5.39
CA LEU A 139 -7.54 6.25 4.41
C LEU A 139 -6.74 6.28 3.10
N TYR A 140 -5.41 6.39 3.20
CA TYR A 140 -4.51 6.42 2.04
C TYR A 140 -4.30 5.05 1.38
N SER A 141 -4.61 3.96 2.05
CA SER A 141 -4.62 2.63 1.44
C SER A 141 -5.77 2.40 0.47
N ILE A 142 -6.88 3.15 0.59
CA ILE A 142 -8.05 3.01 -0.27
C ILE A 142 -7.72 3.24 -1.76
N PRO A 143 -7.09 4.36 -2.17
CA PRO A 143 -6.72 4.56 -3.58
C PRO A 143 -5.75 3.50 -4.10
N PHE A 144 -4.86 2.95 -3.27
CA PHE A 144 -3.99 1.84 -3.69
C PHE A 144 -4.76 0.55 -3.92
N CYS A 145 -5.74 0.24 -3.06
CA CYS A 145 -6.64 -0.88 -3.27
C CYS A 145 -7.49 -0.71 -4.55
N LEU A 146 -7.94 0.50 -4.85
CA LEU A 146 -8.68 0.78 -6.08
C LEU A 146 -7.79 0.64 -7.32
N LEU A 147 -6.55 1.12 -7.28
CA LEU A 147 -5.57 0.89 -8.36
C LEU A 147 -5.29 -0.60 -8.55
N ALA A 148 -5.08 -1.34 -7.48
CA ALA A 148 -4.91 -2.78 -7.52
C ALA A 148 -6.13 -3.48 -8.15
N MET A 149 -7.34 -3.02 -7.82
CA MET A 149 -8.57 -3.54 -8.42
C MET A 149 -8.64 -3.25 -9.93
N ILE A 150 -8.27 -2.04 -10.37
CA ILE A 150 -8.22 -1.69 -11.80
C ILE A 150 -7.24 -2.61 -12.52
N ILE A 151 -6.01 -2.77 -12.00
CA ILE A 151 -4.97 -3.63 -12.58
C ILE A 151 -5.48 -5.07 -12.67
N GLY A 152 -6.01 -5.60 -11.56
CA GLY A 152 -6.48 -6.97 -11.49
C GLY A 152 -7.66 -7.27 -12.43
N LEU A 153 -8.59 -6.32 -12.60
CA LEU A 153 -9.74 -6.46 -13.49
C LEU A 153 -9.38 -6.30 -14.98
N LEU A 154 -8.35 -5.50 -15.30
CA LEU A 154 -7.93 -5.29 -16.68
C LEU A 154 -6.92 -6.33 -17.16
N ALA A 155 -6.16 -6.93 -16.27
CA ALA A 155 -5.17 -7.93 -16.59
C ALA A 155 -5.82 -9.22 -17.13
N LYS A 156 -5.22 -9.79 -18.18
CA LYS A 156 -5.69 -11.05 -18.78
C LYS A 156 -5.37 -12.27 -17.89
N ASN A 157 -4.29 -12.20 -17.14
CA ASN A 157 -3.80 -13.27 -16.27
C ASN A 157 -2.96 -12.70 -15.12
N THR A 158 -2.58 -13.55 -14.19
CA THR A 158 -1.77 -13.18 -13.02
C THR A 158 -0.39 -12.63 -13.38
N ALA A 159 0.25 -13.16 -14.43
CA ALA A 159 1.56 -12.70 -14.88
C ALA A 159 1.51 -11.24 -15.40
N THR A 160 0.50 -10.92 -16.22
CA THR A 160 0.29 -9.54 -16.69
C THR A 160 -0.03 -8.59 -15.54
N ALA A 161 -0.86 -9.01 -14.58
CA ALA A 161 -1.16 -8.21 -13.39
C ALA A 161 0.10 -7.93 -12.58
N SER A 162 0.92 -8.95 -12.35
CA SER A 162 2.19 -8.83 -11.63
C SER A 162 3.17 -7.90 -12.33
N ALA A 163 3.34 -8.01 -13.65
CA ALA A 163 4.24 -7.15 -14.42
C ALA A 163 3.83 -5.67 -14.34
N ILE A 164 2.55 -5.36 -14.55
CA ILE A 164 2.03 -3.99 -14.44
C ILE A 164 2.17 -3.47 -13.02
N ALA A 165 1.83 -4.28 -12.02
CA ALA A 165 1.92 -3.93 -10.62
C ALA A 165 3.37 -3.61 -10.19
N MET A 166 4.33 -4.44 -10.59
CA MET A 166 5.74 -4.22 -10.30
C MET A 166 6.27 -2.95 -10.97
N LEU A 167 5.91 -2.71 -12.23
CA LEU A 167 6.31 -1.50 -12.94
C LEU A 167 5.80 -0.25 -12.21
N LEU A 168 4.51 -0.22 -11.86
CA LEU A 168 3.92 0.90 -11.12
C LEU A 168 4.50 1.05 -9.72
N MET A 169 4.79 -0.04 -9.04
CA MET A 169 5.43 -0.03 -7.73
C MET A 169 6.83 0.60 -7.81
N PHE A 170 7.68 0.18 -8.76
CA PHE A 170 9.02 0.75 -8.93
C PHE A 170 8.97 2.22 -9.32
N LEU A 171 8.12 2.62 -10.28
CA LEU A 171 7.94 4.03 -10.64
C LEU A 171 7.49 4.85 -9.43
N SER A 172 6.52 4.36 -8.67
CA SER A 172 6.04 5.01 -7.45
C SER A 172 7.15 5.17 -6.42
N PHE A 173 8.02 4.19 -6.29
CA PHE A 173 9.13 4.17 -5.36
C PHE A 173 10.19 5.22 -5.70
N PHE A 174 10.52 5.36 -6.98
CA PHE A 174 11.49 6.37 -7.41
C PHE A 174 10.95 7.80 -7.33
N PHE A 175 9.71 8.02 -7.75
CA PHE A 175 9.14 9.37 -7.81
C PHE A 175 8.56 9.87 -6.47
N SER A 176 8.36 9.02 -5.47
CA SER A 176 7.78 9.43 -4.18
C SER A 176 8.78 10.01 -3.18
N GLY A 177 10.09 9.93 -3.47
CA GLY A 177 11.11 10.30 -2.50
C GLY A 177 11.35 9.25 -1.40
N MET A 178 10.73 8.08 -1.49
CA MET A 178 10.88 7.00 -0.51
C MET A 178 12.27 6.36 -0.57
N MET A 179 12.84 6.24 -1.76
CA MET A 179 14.17 5.64 -1.95
C MET A 179 15.28 6.68 -1.89
N ILE A 180 15.10 7.77 -2.63
CA ILE A 180 16.08 8.85 -2.73
C ILE A 180 15.46 10.10 -2.11
N PRO A 181 16.09 10.72 -1.11
CA PRO A 181 15.58 11.96 -0.55
C PRO A 181 15.33 13.00 -1.65
N LEU A 182 14.19 13.67 -1.63
CA LEU A 182 13.78 14.65 -2.65
C LEU A 182 14.83 15.74 -2.89
N ALA A 183 15.62 16.06 -1.85
CA ALA A 183 16.70 17.05 -1.94
C ALA A 183 17.83 16.62 -2.89
N GLN A 184 18.00 15.32 -3.15
CA GLN A 184 19.05 14.77 -4.02
C GLN A 184 18.59 14.61 -5.48
N LEU A 185 17.29 14.81 -5.75
CA LEU A 185 16.76 14.70 -7.10
C LEU A 185 17.07 15.95 -7.92
N SER A 186 17.47 15.75 -9.19
CA SER A 186 17.73 16.86 -10.14
C SER A 186 16.45 17.62 -10.51
N GLY A 187 16.58 18.91 -10.89
CA GLY A 187 15.47 19.86 -10.97
C GLY A 187 14.23 19.41 -11.77
N GLY A 188 14.40 18.69 -12.89
CA GLY A 188 13.26 18.18 -13.67
C GLY A 188 12.52 17.05 -12.98
N ILE A 189 13.25 16.07 -12.46
CA ILE A 189 12.70 14.91 -11.73
C ILE A 189 12.07 15.37 -10.42
N ARG A 190 12.70 16.34 -9.74
CA ARG A 190 12.16 16.90 -8.50
C ARG A 190 10.80 17.56 -8.71
N LYS A 191 10.58 18.31 -9.80
CA LYS A 191 9.28 18.90 -10.12
C LYS A 191 8.19 17.83 -10.31
N ILE A 192 8.52 16.69 -10.92
CA ILE A 192 7.60 15.56 -11.06
C ILE A 192 7.33 14.94 -9.68
N ALA A 193 8.37 14.70 -8.92
CA ALA A 193 8.28 14.11 -7.58
C ALA A 193 7.47 14.98 -6.61
N ASP A 194 7.68 16.28 -6.59
CA ASP A 194 6.94 17.23 -5.73
C ASP A 194 5.44 17.26 -6.06
N ASN A 195 5.06 16.97 -7.31
CA ASN A 195 3.67 16.91 -7.76
C ASN A 195 3.08 15.49 -7.69
N PHE A 196 3.91 14.50 -7.38
CA PHE A 196 3.47 13.11 -7.39
C PHE A 196 2.55 12.83 -6.19
N PHE A 197 1.46 12.15 -6.46
CA PHE A 197 0.42 11.84 -5.47
C PHE A 197 0.98 11.18 -4.19
N LEU A 198 1.87 10.21 -4.36
CA LEU A 198 2.46 9.48 -3.26
C LEU A 198 3.34 10.36 -2.36
N THR A 199 4.08 11.29 -2.95
CA THR A 199 4.93 12.25 -2.22
C THR A 199 4.11 13.11 -1.28
N GLN A 200 2.92 13.53 -1.74
CA GLN A 200 2.00 14.31 -0.92
C GLN A 200 1.44 13.51 0.27
N LEU A 201 1.08 12.23 0.04
CA LEU A 201 0.64 11.33 1.11
C LEU A 201 1.75 11.06 2.12
N LEU A 202 2.96 10.81 1.62
CA LEU A 202 4.13 10.58 2.45
C LEU A 202 4.45 11.81 3.31
N SER A 203 4.37 13.00 2.73
CA SER A 203 4.59 14.26 3.43
C SER A 203 3.61 14.42 4.62
N ASP A 204 2.32 14.15 4.41
CA ASP A 204 1.32 14.23 5.47
C ASP A 204 1.53 13.17 6.58
N LEU A 205 1.90 11.94 6.20
CA LEU A 205 2.19 10.88 7.16
C LEU A 205 3.45 11.21 7.99
N ASN A 206 4.51 11.69 7.37
CA ASN A 206 5.71 12.13 8.07
C ASN A 206 5.43 13.30 9.01
N HIS A 207 4.64 14.29 8.58
CA HIS A 207 4.24 15.40 9.44
C HIS A 207 3.41 14.94 10.65
N THR A 208 2.73 13.81 10.55
CA THR A 208 1.96 13.25 11.68
C THR A 208 2.86 12.59 12.72
N LEU A 209 3.96 11.94 12.30
CA LEU A 209 4.90 11.26 13.21
C LEU A 209 6.04 12.14 13.69
N THR A 210 6.54 13.00 12.82
CA THR A 210 7.69 13.87 13.09
C THR A 210 7.30 15.32 12.86
N SER A 211 7.30 16.15 13.90
CA SER A 211 6.97 17.59 13.84
C SER A 211 7.93 18.43 12.96
N ASN A 212 9.03 17.84 12.49
CA ASN A 212 10.10 18.51 11.75
C ASN A 212 9.98 18.47 10.22
N TYR A 213 8.88 17.97 9.68
CA TYR A 213 8.73 17.84 8.23
C TYR A 213 8.25 19.16 7.60
N THR A 214 9.02 19.65 6.62
CA THR A 214 8.85 21.00 6.05
C THR A 214 7.87 21.08 4.86
N VAL A 215 7.45 19.92 4.31
CA VAL A 215 6.58 19.90 3.14
C VAL A 215 5.11 19.86 3.58
N VAL A 216 4.38 20.92 3.32
CA VAL A 216 2.94 20.98 3.62
C VAL A 216 2.16 20.20 2.55
N PRO A 217 1.31 19.23 2.93
CA PRO A 217 0.54 18.45 1.98
C PRO A 217 -0.48 19.32 1.25
N ASN A 218 -0.54 19.18 -0.07
CA ASN A 218 -1.52 19.91 -0.89
C ASN A 218 -2.81 19.08 -1.01
N TRP A 219 -3.77 19.34 -0.14
CA TRP A 219 -5.03 18.61 -0.04
C TRP A 219 -5.87 18.64 -1.33
N SER A 220 -5.82 19.73 -2.11
CA SER A 220 -6.55 19.82 -3.38
C SER A 220 -6.02 18.84 -4.42
N ARG A 221 -4.71 18.61 -4.45
CA ARG A 221 -4.09 17.62 -5.35
C ARG A 221 -4.36 16.19 -4.91
N ILE A 222 -4.33 15.93 -3.61
CA ILE A 222 -4.67 14.62 -3.05
C ILE A 222 -6.11 14.26 -3.41
N SER A 223 -7.06 15.17 -3.18
CA SER A 223 -8.48 14.91 -3.47
C SER A 223 -8.75 14.71 -4.97
N LEU A 224 -8.09 15.48 -5.83
CA LEU A 224 -8.23 15.36 -7.28
C LEU A 224 -7.68 14.01 -7.78
N SER A 225 -6.51 13.57 -7.32
CA SER A 225 -5.92 12.30 -7.72
C SER A 225 -6.73 11.10 -7.19
N VAL A 226 -7.19 11.15 -5.95
CA VAL A 226 -8.07 10.12 -5.38
C VAL A 226 -9.40 10.06 -6.13
N GLY A 227 -10.01 11.22 -6.44
CA GLY A 227 -11.23 11.31 -7.22
C GLY A 227 -11.10 10.68 -8.60
N LEU A 228 -10.00 10.94 -9.29
CA LEU A 228 -9.71 10.36 -10.61
C LEU A 228 -9.54 8.83 -10.53
N ILE A 229 -8.82 8.33 -9.52
CA ILE A 229 -8.67 6.89 -9.29
C ILE A 229 -10.03 6.24 -8.99
N CYS A 230 -10.85 6.85 -8.15
CA CYS A 230 -12.20 6.37 -7.83
C CYS A 230 -13.08 6.31 -9.09
N LEU A 231 -13.04 7.35 -9.92
CA LEU A 231 -13.82 7.43 -11.16
C LEU A 231 -13.39 6.33 -12.14
N LEU A 232 -12.08 6.15 -12.34
CA LEU A 232 -11.55 5.06 -13.18
C LEU A 232 -11.93 3.69 -12.64
N ALA A 233 -11.86 3.47 -11.34
CA ALA A 233 -12.25 2.21 -10.71
C ALA A 233 -13.73 1.90 -10.93
N LEU A 234 -14.61 2.90 -10.81
CA LEU A 234 -16.04 2.76 -11.08
C LEU A 234 -16.32 2.44 -12.55
N LEU A 235 -15.64 3.11 -13.49
CA LEU A 235 -15.80 2.85 -14.92
C LEU A 235 -15.36 1.43 -15.30
N VAL A 236 -14.20 0.99 -14.81
CA VAL A 236 -13.69 -0.36 -15.04
C VAL A 236 -14.61 -1.41 -14.41
N TYR A 237 -15.07 -1.16 -13.20
CA TYR A 237 -16.01 -2.06 -12.53
C TYR A 237 -17.32 -2.21 -13.30
N ARG A 238 -17.95 -1.09 -13.75
CA ARG A 238 -19.18 -1.12 -14.53
C ARG A 238 -19.03 -1.86 -15.87
N ARG A 239 -17.85 -1.72 -16.51
CA ARG A 239 -17.59 -2.40 -17.81
C ARG A 239 -17.38 -3.91 -17.65
N LYS A 240 -16.92 -4.37 -16.47
CA LYS A 240 -16.57 -5.77 -16.18
C LYS A 240 -17.60 -6.48 -15.26
N ALA A 241 -18.54 -5.72 -14.68
CA ALA A 241 -19.65 -6.26 -13.88
C ALA A 241 -20.76 -6.82 -14.72
#